data_376a1e8a6c434477056ff1f7b3d7a333
#
_entry.id   376a1e8a6c434477056ff1f7b3d7a333
#
_cell.length_a   1.000
_cell.length_b   1.000
_cell.length_c   1.000
_cell.angle_alpha   90.00
_cell.angle_beta   90.00
_cell.angle_gamma   90.00
#
_symmetry.space_group_name_H-M   'P 1'
#
loop_
_entity.id
_entity.type
_entity.pdbx_description
1 polymer ?
#
loop_
_entity_poly.entity_id
_entity_poly.type
_entity_poly.pdbx_seq_one_letter_code
_entity_poly.pdbx_strand_id
1 'polypeptide(L)'
;NETINYSTADKIKYYESLGYELVKDGYVGGKFGEDTKTFYVTFKHGTVVVNPETLGKPDELINPDNPDGPKYPADSANLNKDVTNTIHYVYADGTTAKPSHTQTLTFIGSGMIDKVTGQYVEVDENGNVKLDEKGNPIPGKLNGQHLMELRLYKSFLQILPATLQIGKK
;
A
#
# COMPACT_ATOMS: atom_id res chain seq x y z
N ASN A 1 -30.29 -38.66 -19.24
CA ASN A 1 -29.36 -37.49 -19.15
C ASN A 1 -29.99 -36.41 -18.30
N GLU A 2 -29.72 -36.40 -16.98
CA GLU A 2 -30.21 -35.39 -16.06
C GLU A 2 -29.39 -34.11 -16.20
N THR A 3 -30.07 -32.97 -16.08
CA THR A 3 -29.42 -31.66 -16.07
C THR A 3 -28.73 -31.43 -14.74
N ILE A 4 -27.49 -30.93 -14.75
CA ILE A 4 -26.80 -30.52 -13.54
C ILE A 4 -27.40 -29.18 -13.10
N ASN A 5 -28.16 -29.22 -12.02
CA ASN A 5 -28.77 -28.03 -11.44
C ASN A 5 -27.87 -27.47 -10.33
N TYR A 6 -26.77 -26.79 -10.71
CA TYR A 6 -25.83 -26.18 -9.80
C TYR A 6 -25.44 -24.80 -10.32
N SER A 7 -25.22 -23.85 -9.42
CA SER A 7 -24.70 -22.52 -9.72
C SER A 7 -23.50 -22.21 -8.83
N THR A 8 -22.47 -21.64 -9.41
CA THR A 8 -21.27 -21.15 -8.71
C THR A 8 -21.50 -19.81 -8.03
N ALA A 9 -22.57 -19.09 -8.39
CA ALA A 9 -22.79 -17.68 -8.02
C ALA A 9 -22.73 -17.43 -6.50
N ASP A 10 -23.38 -18.28 -5.68
CA ASP A 10 -23.38 -18.09 -4.22
C ASP A 10 -21.99 -18.30 -3.61
N LYS A 11 -21.23 -19.27 -4.13
CA LYS A 11 -19.86 -19.52 -3.70
C LYS A 11 -18.92 -18.40 -4.14
N ILE A 12 -19.10 -17.86 -5.34
CA ILE A 12 -18.35 -16.72 -5.81
C ILE A 12 -18.57 -15.52 -4.88
N LYS A 13 -19.83 -15.16 -4.60
CA LYS A 13 -20.15 -14.09 -3.65
C LYS A 13 -19.55 -14.32 -2.27
N TYR A 14 -19.58 -15.55 -1.79
CA TYR A 14 -18.97 -15.89 -0.50
C TYR A 14 -17.47 -15.65 -0.51
N TYR A 15 -16.71 -16.06 -1.53
CA TYR A 15 -15.29 -15.79 -1.61
C TYR A 15 -14.98 -14.30 -1.82
N GLU A 16 -15.81 -13.60 -2.59
CA GLU A 16 -15.69 -12.13 -2.74
C GLU A 16 -15.91 -11.41 -1.41
N SER A 17 -16.84 -11.88 -0.58
CA SER A 17 -17.03 -11.33 0.77
C SER A 17 -15.80 -11.54 1.67
N LEU A 18 -15.02 -12.58 1.46
CA LEU A 18 -13.76 -12.84 2.17
C LEU A 18 -12.57 -12.01 1.66
N GLY A 19 -12.75 -11.19 0.62
CA GLY A 19 -11.69 -10.35 0.06
C GLY A 19 -11.03 -10.90 -1.21
N TYR A 20 -11.49 -12.04 -1.73
CA TYR A 20 -11.01 -12.57 -3.00
C TYR A 20 -11.66 -11.87 -4.20
N GLU A 21 -11.00 -11.89 -5.34
CA GLU A 21 -11.52 -11.47 -6.64
C GLU A 21 -11.60 -12.64 -7.59
N LEU A 22 -12.75 -12.79 -8.27
CA LEU A 22 -12.92 -13.82 -9.29
C LEU A 22 -12.00 -13.53 -10.49
N VAL A 23 -11.16 -14.51 -10.83
CA VAL A 23 -10.34 -14.48 -12.05
C VAL A 23 -11.09 -15.16 -13.19
N LYS A 24 -11.65 -16.34 -12.93
CA LYS A 24 -12.37 -17.13 -13.94
C LYS A 24 -13.37 -18.08 -13.27
N ASP A 25 -14.59 -18.04 -13.76
CA ASP A 25 -15.55 -19.13 -13.55
C ASP A 25 -15.47 -20.07 -14.75
N GLY A 26 -14.93 -21.25 -14.53
CA GLY A 26 -14.84 -22.28 -15.57
C GLY A 26 -16.02 -23.24 -15.57
N TYR A 27 -17.02 -23.04 -14.69
CA TYR A 27 -18.21 -23.89 -14.67
C TYR A 27 -19.18 -23.49 -15.79
N VAL A 28 -19.48 -24.42 -16.67
CA VAL A 28 -20.35 -24.18 -17.83
C VAL A 28 -21.71 -24.86 -17.71
N GLY A 29 -21.98 -25.52 -16.57
CA GLY A 29 -23.20 -26.30 -16.41
C GLY A 29 -23.24 -27.51 -17.36
N GLY A 30 -24.43 -27.97 -17.65
CA GLY A 30 -24.66 -29.03 -18.64
C GLY A 30 -25.48 -30.19 -18.12
N LYS A 31 -25.32 -31.34 -18.80
CA LYS A 31 -25.98 -32.58 -18.44
C LYS A 31 -24.95 -33.62 -17.99
N PHE A 32 -25.36 -34.50 -17.10
CA PHE A 32 -24.56 -35.68 -16.80
C PHE A 32 -24.36 -36.49 -18.08
N GLY A 33 -23.10 -36.82 -18.36
CA GLY A 33 -22.68 -37.71 -19.44
C GLY A 33 -22.01 -38.95 -18.89
N GLU A 34 -21.39 -39.73 -19.77
CA GLU A 34 -20.61 -40.92 -19.40
C GLU A 34 -19.22 -40.57 -18.86
N ASP A 35 -18.70 -39.35 -19.21
CA ASP A 35 -17.38 -38.92 -18.84
C ASP A 35 -17.39 -38.03 -17.59
N THR A 36 -16.37 -38.22 -16.74
CA THR A 36 -16.09 -37.32 -15.61
C THR A 36 -15.64 -35.94 -16.12
N LYS A 37 -16.30 -34.89 -15.64
CA LYS A 37 -15.91 -33.51 -15.96
C LYS A 37 -15.47 -32.77 -14.68
N THR A 38 -14.37 -32.06 -14.78
CA THR A 38 -13.85 -31.23 -13.71
C THR A 38 -13.85 -29.79 -14.16
N PHE A 39 -14.37 -28.89 -13.30
CA PHE A 39 -14.42 -27.46 -13.54
C PHE A 39 -13.64 -26.73 -12.45
N TYR A 40 -13.01 -25.63 -12.81
CA TYR A 40 -12.25 -24.81 -11.87
C TYR A 40 -12.83 -23.40 -11.81
N VAL A 41 -13.08 -22.92 -10.60
CA VAL A 41 -13.37 -21.52 -10.33
C VAL A 41 -12.12 -20.93 -9.70
N THR A 42 -11.50 -19.97 -10.35
CA THR A 42 -10.19 -19.43 -9.97
C THR A 42 -10.35 -18.06 -9.36
N PHE A 43 -9.73 -17.85 -8.21
CA PHE A 43 -9.70 -16.59 -7.49
C PHE A 43 -8.27 -16.12 -7.31
N LYS A 44 -8.11 -14.82 -7.09
CA LYS A 44 -6.90 -14.18 -6.56
C LYS A 44 -7.25 -13.37 -5.33
N HIS A 45 -6.25 -12.98 -4.54
CA HIS A 45 -6.48 -12.03 -3.47
C HIS A 45 -6.86 -10.66 -4.06
N GLY A 46 -7.93 -10.06 -3.56
CA GLY A 46 -8.29 -8.69 -3.84
C GLY A 46 -7.38 -7.73 -3.08
N THR A 47 -7.24 -6.51 -3.57
CA THR A 47 -6.40 -5.50 -2.94
C THR A 47 -7.12 -4.16 -2.84
N VAL A 48 -6.66 -3.31 -1.92
CA VAL A 48 -7.09 -1.93 -1.79
C VAL A 48 -5.87 -1.01 -1.66
N VAL A 49 -5.90 0.10 -2.39
CA VAL A 49 -4.85 1.12 -2.32
C VAL A 49 -5.19 2.11 -1.21
N VAL A 50 -4.19 2.44 -0.38
CA VAL A 50 -4.25 3.56 0.57
C VAL A 50 -3.22 4.60 0.20
N ASN A 51 -3.63 5.86 0.22
CA ASN A 51 -2.84 7.04 -0.04
C ASN A 51 -3.47 8.24 0.69
N PRO A 52 -2.91 9.46 0.68
CA PRO A 52 -3.48 10.59 1.40
C PRO A 52 -4.90 10.98 1.00
N GLU A 53 -5.35 10.59 -0.18
CA GLU A 53 -6.71 10.84 -0.67
C GLU A 53 -7.68 9.72 -0.27
N THR A 54 -7.14 8.52 -0.03
CA THR A 54 -7.87 7.31 0.35
C THR A 54 -7.24 6.66 1.58
N LEU A 55 -7.34 7.33 2.72
CA LEU A 55 -6.81 6.83 3.99
C LEU A 55 -7.54 5.57 4.43
N GLY A 56 -6.81 4.64 5.02
CA GLY A 56 -7.40 3.52 5.74
C GLY A 56 -8.06 3.98 7.04
N LYS A 57 -9.00 3.17 7.52
CA LYS A 57 -9.69 3.40 8.78
C LYS A 57 -9.42 2.22 9.71
N PRO A 58 -8.41 2.31 10.60
CA PRO A 58 -7.85 1.16 11.32
C PRO A 58 -8.85 0.30 12.11
N ASP A 59 -9.95 0.89 12.55
CA ASP A 59 -10.98 0.17 13.28
C ASP A 59 -12.07 -0.41 12.39
N GLU A 60 -12.07 -0.06 11.10
CA GLU A 60 -13.04 -0.56 10.13
C GLU A 60 -12.50 -1.80 9.40
N LEU A 61 -13.43 -2.67 9.02
CA LEU A 61 -13.16 -3.83 8.18
C LEU A 61 -12.75 -3.38 6.78
N ILE A 62 -11.73 -4.01 6.21
CA ILE A 62 -11.33 -3.78 4.81
C ILE A 62 -12.45 -4.23 3.87
N ASN A 63 -13.13 -5.31 4.24
CA ASN A 63 -14.32 -5.79 3.54
C ASN A 63 -15.51 -5.81 4.51
N PRO A 64 -16.46 -4.88 4.39
CA PRO A 64 -17.60 -4.76 5.30
C PRO A 64 -18.50 -6.01 5.34
N ASP A 65 -18.50 -6.78 4.27
CA ASP A 65 -19.33 -8.01 4.16
C ASP A 65 -18.73 -9.22 4.91
N ASN A 66 -17.53 -9.06 5.50
CA ASN A 66 -16.86 -10.08 6.29
C ASN A 66 -16.69 -9.61 7.74
N PRO A 67 -17.63 -9.92 8.65
CA PRO A 67 -17.58 -9.47 10.04
C PRO A 67 -16.33 -9.93 10.81
N ASP A 68 -15.77 -11.07 10.43
CA ASP A 68 -14.56 -11.65 11.03
C ASP A 68 -13.30 -11.34 10.21
N GLY A 69 -13.43 -10.47 9.22
CA GLY A 69 -12.35 -10.12 8.29
C GLY A 69 -11.30 -9.18 8.90
N PRO A 70 -10.22 -8.95 8.15
CA PRO A 70 -9.16 -8.07 8.58
C PRO A 70 -9.62 -6.60 8.57
N LYS A 71 -9.01 -5.84 9.48
CA LYS A 71 -9.16 -4.39 9.56
C LYS A 71 -7.97 -3.70 8.88
N TYR A 72 -8.16 -2.42 8.57
CA TYR A 72 -7.06 -1.60 8.04
C TYR A 72 -5.92 -1.52 9.05
N PRO A 73 -4.64 -1.58 8.61
CA PRO A 73 -3.48 -1.34 9.45
C PRO A 73 -3.53 0.04 10.12
N ALA A 74 -3.03 0.14 11.35
CA ALA A 74 -3.10 1.36 12.15
C ALA A 74 -2.41 2.57 11.47
N ASP A 75 -1.32 2.35 10.77
CA ASP A 75 -0.54 3.36 10.06
C ASP A 75 -1.19 3.83 8.74
N SER A 76 -2.22 3.12 8.24
CA SER A 76 -2.96 3.51 7.03
C SER A 76 -3.82 4.77 7.21
N ALA A 77 -4.07 5.19 8.46
CA ALA A 77 -4.82 6.40 8.77
C ALA A 77 -4.00 7.70 8.68
N ASN A 78 -2.68 7.59 8.70
CA ASN A 78 -1.79 8.75 8.65
C ASN A 78 -0.61 8.50 7.72
N LEU A 79 -0.80 8.85 6.46
CA LEU A 79 0.17 8.64 5.39
C LEU A 79 1.02 9.89 5.10
N ASN A 80 0.90 10.93 5.91
CA ASN A 80 1.72 12.13 5.83
C ASN A 80 2.66 12.21 7.03
N LYS A 81 3.91 12.55 6.78
CA LYS A 81 4.90 12.79 7.83
C LYS A 81 5.69 14.05 7.55
N ASP A 82 5.62 15.00 8.46
CA ASP A 82 6.43 16.20 8.42
C ASP A 82 7.78 15.97 9.10
N VAL A 83 8.84 16.37 8.42
CA VAL A 83 10.19 16.43 8.97
C VAL A 83 10.67 17.87 8.89
N THR A 84 11.05 18.42 10.03
CA THR A 84 11.49 19.80 10.15
C THR A 84 12.96 19.84 10.51
N ASN A 85 13.74 20.59 9.71
CA ASN A 85 15.11 20.94 10.00
C ASN A 85 15.20 22.40 10.44
N THR A 86 15.88 22.64 11.56
CA THR A 86 16.11 23.99 12.07
C THR A 86 17.62 24.23 12.16
N ILE A 87 18.08 25.32 11.56
CA ILE A 87 19.46 25.78 11.63
C ILE A 87 19.51 26.99 12.58
N HIS A 88 20.23 26.85 13.67
CA HIS A 88 20.47 27.92 14.62
C HIS A 88 21.80 28.59 14.31
N TYR A 89 21.79 29.93 14.17
CA TYR A 89 23.00 30.72 14.01
C TYR A 89 23.35 31.31 15.38
N VAL A 90 24.45 30.83 15.95
CA VAL A 90 24.89 31.23 17.31
C VAL A 90 26.33 31.72 17.31
N TYR A 91 26.66 32.60 18.25
CA TYR A 91 28.04 32.96 18.56
C TYR A 91 28.73 31.84 19.34
N ALA A 92 30.06 31.97 19.51
CA ALA A 92 30.84 30.97 20.25
C ALA A 92 30.44 30.84 21.74
N ASP A 93 29.81 31.85 22.31
CA ASP A 93 29.27 31.86 23.66
C ASP A 93 27.84 31.26 23.76
N GLY A 94 27.30 30.77 22.64
CA GLY A 94 25.96 30.19 22.56
C GLY A 94 24.82 31.19 22.37
N THR A 95 25.09 32.49 22.35
CA THR A 95 24.07 33.51 22.11
C THR A 95 23.63 33.54 20.64
N THR A 96 22.40 33.97 20.37
CA THR A 96 21.86 34.03 19.02
C THR A 96 22.53 35.07 18.18
N ALA A 97 23.19 34.68 17.08
CA ALA A 97 23.83 35.56 16.12
C ALA A 97 22.88 36.07 15.05
N LYS A 98 21.95 35.24 14.59
CA LYS A 98 20.91 35.54 13.60
C LYS A 98 19.66 34.72 13.88
N PRO A 99 18.49 35.11 13.34
CA PRO A 99 17.28 34.30 13.41
C PRO A 99 17.52 32.89 12.84
N SER A 100 16.95 31.89 13.49
CA SER A 100 16.99 30.51 13.02
C SER A 100 16.30 30.38 11.68
N HIS A 101 16.80 29.49 10.84
CA HIS A 101 16.14 29.07 9.61
C HIS A 101 15.47 27.71 9.83
N THR A 102 14.16 27.64 9.58
CA THR A 102 13.39 26.40 9.68
C THR A 102 12.83 26.01 8.33
N GLN A 103 12.99 24.75 7.95
CA GLN A 103 12.42 24.16 6.76
C GLN A 103 11.68 22.89 7.14
N THR A 104 10.43 22.77 6.67
CA THR A 104 9.61 21.58 6.83
C THR A 104 9.41 20.91 5.48
N LEU A 105 9.55 19.59 5.45
CA LEU A 105 9.27 18.75 4.30
C LEU A 105 8.22 17.72 4.68
N THR A 106 7.12 17.69 3.93
CA THR A 106 6.05 16.71 4.11
C THR A 106 6.31 15.50 3.21
N PHE A 107 6.34 14.33 3.81
CA PHE A 107 6.42 13.05 3.12
C PHE A 107 5.04 12.45 2.97
N ILE A 108 4.77 11.88 1.80
CA ILE A 108 3.51 11.26 1.44
C ILE A 108 3.77 9.77 1.25
N GLY A 109 3.08 8.95 2.04
CA GLY A 109 3.08 7.50 1.92
C GLY A 109 1.94 6.99 1.05
N SER A 110 2.12 5.81 0.51
CA SER A 110 1.08 5.03 -0.13
C SER A 110 1.36 3.55 0.06
N GLY A 111 0.33 2.73 -0.02
CA GLY A 111 0.48 1.29 0.10
C GLY A 111 -0.66 0.55 -0.59
N MET A 112 -0.43 -0.72 -0.82
CA MET A 112 -1.46 -1.65 -1.27
C MET A 112 -1.66 -2.70 -0.20
N ILE A 113 -2.91 -2.93 0.20
CA ILE A 113 -3.29 -3.86 1.26
C ILE A 113 -4.04 -5.03 0.63
N ASP A 114 -3.66 -6.22 1.00
CA ASP A 114 -4.36 -7.46 0.68
C ASP A 114 -5.66 -7.54 1.50
N LYS A 115 -6.81 -7.66 0.83
CA LYS A 115 -8.13 -7.71 1.47
C LYS A 115 -8.38 -9.00 2.24
N VAL A 116 -7.63 -10.06 1.96
CA VAL A 116 -7.79 -11.37 2.64
C VAL A 116 -7.00 -11.39 3.94
N THR A 117 -5.79 -10.83 3.94
CA THR A 117 -4.88 -10.88 5.09
C THR A 117 -4.83 -9.59 5.92
N GLY A 118 -5.21 -8.46 5.33
CA GLY A 118 -5.08 -7.14 5.94
C GLY A 118 -3.66 -6.60 5.97
N GLN A 119 -2.72 -7.25 5.32
CA GLN A 119 -1.31 -6.85 5.30
C GLN A 119 -0.98 -6.03 4.06
N TYR A 120 -0.02 -5.12 4.18
CA TYR A 120 0.59 -4.50 3.02
C TYR A 120 1.26 -5.56 2.15
N VAL A 121 1.25 -5.34 0.84
CA VAL A 121 1.89 -6.22 -0.14
C VAL A 121 2.97 -5.48 -0.92
N GLU A 122 3.96 -6.23 -1.40
CA GLU A 122 4.94 -5.70 -2.34
C GLU A 122 4.31 -5.50 -3.71
N VAL A 123 4.71 -4.41 -4.37
CA VAL A 123 4.37 -4.12 -5.76
C VAL A 123 5.62 -3.97 -6.62
N ASP A 124 5.49 -4.25 -7.90
CA ASP A 124 6.54 -4.01 -8.88
C ASP A 124 6.59 -2.54 -9.33
N GLU A 125 7.47 -2.21 -10.26
CA GLU A 125 7.64 -0.86 -10.81
C GLU A 125 6.38 -0.33 -11.53
N ASN A 126 5.49 -1.24 -11.96
CA ASN A 126 4.25 -0.92 -12.64
C ASN A 126 3.05 -0.86 -11.68
N GLY A 127 3.27 -1.11 -10.38
CA GLY A 127 2.22 -1.15 -9.36
C GLY A 127 1.47 -2.47 -9.28
N ASN A 128 1.94 -3.54 -9.92
CA ASN A 128 1.33 -4.86 -9.81
C ASN A 128 1.81 -5.57 -8.54
N VAL A 129 0.91 -6.30 -7.89
CA VAL A 129 1.24 -7.11 -6.72
C VAL A 129 2.25 -8.19 -7.08
N LYS A 130 3.34 -8.27 -6.33
CA LYS A 130 4.29 -9.37 -6.44
C LYS A 130 3.74 -10.61 -5.75
N LEU A 131 3.86 -11.76 -6.41
CA LEU A 131 3.37 -13.04 -5.92
C LEU A 131 4.53 -13.98 -5.60
N ASP A 132 4.34 -14.82 -4.59
CA ASP A 132 5.24 -15.93 -4.29
C ASP A 132 5.05 -17.09 -5.29
N GLU A 133 5.83 -18.16 -5.14
CA GLU A 133 5.77 -19.35 -6.00
C GLU A 133 4.40 -20.06 -5.93
N LYS A 134 3.61 -19.80 -4.90
CA LYS A 134 2.26 -20.38 -4.71
C LYS A 134 1.15 -19.47 -5.24
N GLY A 135 1.51 -18.27 -5.72
CA GLY A 135 0.57 -17.26 -6.23
C GLY A 135 -0.05 -16.39 -5.13
N ASN A 136 0.48 -16.38 -3.91
CA ASN A 136 0.03 -15.49 -2.85
C ASN A 136 0.79 -14.16 -2.90
N PRO A 137 0.14 -13.03 -2.52
CA PRO A 137 0.81 -11.75 -2.39
C PRO A 137 1.99 -11.81 -1.40
N ILE A 138 3.12 -11.25 -1.80
CA ILE A 138 4.29 -11.12 -0.93
C ILE A 138 4.04 -9.98 0.06
N PRO A 139 4.17 -10.22 1.39
CA PRO A 139 4.03 -9.16 2.39
C PRO A 139 5.00 -8.01 2.13
N GLY A 140 4.49 -6.79 2.20
CA GLY A 140 5.22 -5.57 1.93
C GLY A 140 5.12 -4.56 3.07
N LYS A 141 5.39 -3.31 2.76
CA LYS A 141 5.31 -2.16 3.67
C LYS A 141 4.72 -0.96 2.94
N LEU A 142 4.33 0.07 3.68
CA LEU A 142 4.04 1.38 3.12
C LEU A 142 5.22 1.87 2.28
N ASN A 143 4.94 2.20 1.02
CA ASN A 143 5.90 2.83 0.13
C ASN A 143 5.91 4.34 0.39
N GLY A 144 7.00 4.85 0.89
CA GLY A 144 7.17 6.29 1.17
C GLY A 144 8.61 6.67 1.46
N GLN A 145 9.43 5.69 1.84
CA GLN A 145 10.81 5.94 2.23
C GLN A 145 11.77 6.22 1.05
N HIS A 146 11.50 5.69 -0.13
CA HIS A 146 12.44 5.81 -1.27
C HIS A 146 12.35 7.16 -2.00
N LEU A 147 11.17 7.78 -2.02
CA LEU A 147 11.03 9.17 -2.52
C LEU A 147 11.62 10.22 -1.54
N MET A 148 11.77 9.84 -0.29
CA MET A 148 12.32 10.59 0.81
C MET A 148 13.79 10.98 0.56
N GLU A 149 14.65 10.02 0.28
CA GLU A 149 16.07 10.25 0.10
C GLU A 149 16.39 11.11 -1.14
N LEU A 150 15.68 10.89 -2.25
CA LEU A 150 15.92 11.65 -3.49
C LEU A 150 15.44 13.11 -3.42
N ARG A 151 14.34 13.38 -2.74
CA ARG A 151 13.83 14.75 -2.56
C ARG A 151 14.66 15.55 -1.55
N LEU A 152 15.05 14.93 -0.44
CA LEU A 152 15.95 15.55 0.54
C LEU A 152 17.29 15.89 -0.08
N TYR A 153 17.88 14.98 -0.84
CA TYR A 153 19.16 15.20 -1.51
C TYR A 153 19.09 16.34 -2.52
N LYS A 154 18.05 16.42 -3.33
CA LYS A 154 17.86 17.52 -4.30
C LYS A 154 17.57 18.86 -3.62
N SER A 155 16.80 18.89 -2.54
CA SER A 155 16.53 20.12 -1.78
C SER A 155 17.76 20.60 -1.02
N PHE A 156 18.55 19.68 -0.47
CA PHE A 156 19.80 20.01 0.24
C PHE A 156 20.85 20.61 -0.69
N LEU A 157 20.97 20.11 -1.93
CA LEU A 157 21.89 20.67 -2.94
C LEU A 157 21.47 22.06 -3.45
N GLN A 158 20.18 22.41 -3.37
CA GLN A 158 19.72 23.77 -3.73
C GLN A 158 19.90 24.80 -2.62
N ILE A 159 20.11 24.38 -1.37
CA ILE A 159 20.22 25.28 -0.19
C ILE A 159 21.68 25.58 0.18
N LEU A 160 22.63 24.86 -0.38
CA LEU A 160 24.05 25.26 -0.21
C LEU A 160 24.30 26.56 -0.97
N PRO A 161 24.48 27.69 -0.27
CA PRO A 161 24.90 28.90 -0.95
C PRO A 161 26.25 28.64 -1.59
N ALA A 162 26.40 29.03 -2.85
CA ALA A 162 27.58 28.81 -3.67
C ALA A 162 28.84 29.51 -3.14
N THR A 163 28.81 30.10 -1.96
CA THR A 163 29.97 30.84 -1.41
C THR A 163 29.95 30.88 0.11
N LEU A 164 30.60 29.89 0.73
CA LEU A 164 31.22 30.12 2.02
C LEU A 164 32.67 30.60 1.73
N GLN A 165 32.87 31.85 1.41
CA GLN A 165 34.18 32.44 1.44
C GLN A 165 34.57 32.66 2.89
N ILE A 166 35.41 31.79 3.42
CA ILE A 166 36.11 31.99 4.68
C ILE A 166 37.21 33.03 4.35
N GLY A 167 36.93 34.26 4.72
CA GLY A 167 37.95 35.29 4.71
C GLY A 167 39.08 34.94 5.65
N LYS A 168 40.25 34.60 5.10
CA LYS A 168 41.50 34.57 5.87
C LYS A 168 41.84 36.02 6.28
N LYS A 169 41.94 36.23 7.58
CA LYS A 169 42.84 37.24 8.15
C LYS A 169 44.00 36.56 8.84
#